data_5bb17bd4b0df4df21cf312a459540a8f
#
_entry.id   5bb17bd4b0df4df21cf312a459540a8f
#
_cell.length_a   1.000
_cell.length_b   1.000
_cell.length_c   1.000
_cell.angle_alpha   90.00
_cell.angle_beta   90.00
_cell.angle_gamma   90.00
#
_symmetry.space_group_name_H-M   'P 1'
#
loop_
_entity.id
_entity.type
_entity.pdbx_description
1 polymer ?
#
loop_
_entity_poly.entity_id
_entity_poly.type
_entity_poly.pdbx_seq_one_letter_code
_entity_poly.pdbx_strand_id
1 'polypeptide(L)'
;MEFQEDRLEDDFQKMSDVLLQDTSPTFLYRDFQSRNVMIKDGEPWFIDFQGGRKGPVYYDVASFLWQAKANYPEDLRNELLADYLQALRKYTDVDEEHFFCQLRHFVLFRTLQVLGAYGFRGYFEKKPHFIQSVPFAINNLRQLLKNDYPEYPYLCAVLRELTGLTQFRDDIQKRMLEVKIVSFAYKKGIPNDPSGNGGGFVFDCRAINNPGKYERYNHFTGLDEPVIHFLEEDGEITQFLEHVYTIVDASVKRYLDRGFTNLMISFGCTGGQHRSVYSAQHLAEHLHAKFGVKIDLTHREQNIEQIFDAIL
;
A
#
# COMPACT_ATOMS: atom_id res chain seq x y z
N MET A 1 2.09 9.21 -26.87
CA MET A 1 3.05 10.18 -26.36
C MET A 1 4.21 10.26 -27.35
N GLU A 2 4.45 11.41 -27.92
CA GLU A 2 5.57 11.66 -28.81
C GLU A 2 6.65 12.43 -28.02
N PHE A 3 7.92 12.12 -28.23
CA PHE A 3 9.04 12.81 -27.60
C PHE A 3 10.22 12.94 -28.57
N GLN A 4 11.09 13.92 -28.33
CA GLN A 4 12.30 14.16 -29.12
C GLN A 4 13.47 13.42 -28.46
N GLU A 5 14.00 12.43 -29.13
CA GLU A 5 15.01 11.50 -28.60
C GLU A 5 16.32 12.24 -28.27
N ASP A 6 16.77 13.11 -29.16
CA ASP A 6 17.97 13.94 -28.96
C ASP A 6 17.93 14.81 -27.70
N ARG A 7 16.80 15.46 -27.44
CA ARG A 7 16.63 16.27 -26.21
C ARG A 7 16.59 15.43 -24.95
N LEU A 8 16.01 14.22 -25.07
CA LEU A 8 15.97 13.28 -23.95
C LEU A 8 17.36 12.74 -23.64
N GLU A 9 18.16 12.44 -24.68
CA GLU A 9 19.55 12.00 -24.57
C GLU A 9 20.41 13.11 -23.90
N ASP A 10 20.26 14.36 -24.30
CA ASP A 10 20.93 15.51 -23.67
C ASP A 10 20.66 15.59 -22.16
N ASP A 11 19.41 15.41 -21.74
CA ASP A 11 19.04 15.47 -20.32
C ASP A 11 19.54 14.22 -19.56
N PHE A 12 19.59 13.04 -20.19
CA PHE A 12 20.21 11.86 -19.59
C PHE A 12 21.74 12.00 -19.47
N GLN A 13 22.40 12.68 -20.42
CA GLN A 13 23.83 12.95 -20.30
C GLN A 13 24.09 13.89 -19.11
N LYS A 14 23.31 14.97 -18.95
CA LYS A 14 23.41 15.84 -17.78
C LYS A 14 23.13 15.11 -16.47
N MET A 15 22.13 14.18 -16.45
CA MET A 15 21.90 13.35 -15.29
C MET A 15 23.12 12.49 -14.94
N SER A 16 23.75 11.88 -15.93
CA SER A 16 24.98 11.11 -15.74
C SER A 16 26.09 11.98 -15.15
N ASP A 17 26.27 13.18 -15.67
CA ASP A 17 27.30 14.12 -15.20
C ASP A 17 27.06 14.49 -13.73
N VAL A 18 25.80 14.77 -13.33
CA VAL A 18 25.45 15.09 -11.94
C VAL A 18 25.69 13.87 -11.01
N LEU A 19 25.27 12.68 -11.42
CA LEU A 19 25.41 11.48 -10.60
C LEU A 19 26.88 11.06 -10.41
N LEU A 20 27.77 11.44 -11.35
CA LEU A 20 29.20 11.11 -11.32
C LEU A 20 30.05 12.19 -10.63
N GLN A 21 29.48 13.29 -10.17
CA GLN A 21 30.22 14.36 -9.47
C GLN A 21 30.79 13.89 -8.13
N ASP A 22 30.04 13.06 -7.40
CA ASP A 22 30.52 12.48 -6.15
C ASP A 22 31.24 11.14 -6.41
N THR A 23 32.53 11.15 -6.20
CA THR A 23 33.42 9.97 -6.38
C THR A 23 33.74 9.28 -5.07
N SER A 24 33.00 9.50 -4.00
CA SER A 24 33.21 8.90 -2.69
C SER A 24 33.33 7.37 -2.80
N PRO A 25 34.47 6.77 -2.43
CA PRO A 25 34.70 5.34 -2.65
C PRO A 25 34.09 4.49 -1.54
N THR A 26 32.75 4.53 -1.40
CA THR A 26 32.05 3.68 -0.44
C THR A 26 31.69 2.33 -1.06
N PHE A 27 31.34 1.36 -0.24
CA PHE A 27 30.83 0.08 -0.71
C PHE A 27 29.36 0.25 -1.10
N LEU A 28 29.04 -0.03 -2.36
CA LEU A 28 27.67 -0.16 -2.85
C LEU A 28 27.24 -1.61 -2.82
N TYR A 29 26.17 -1.90 -2.13
CA TYR A 29 25.52 -3.19 -2.13
C TYR A 29 24.83 -3.47 -3.50
N ARG A 30 24.28 -2.43 -4.14
CA ARG A 30 23.56 -2.34 -5.42
C ARG A 30 22.14 -2.85 -5.39
N ASP A 31 21.90 -4.05 -4.88
CA ASP A 31 20.58 -4.65 -4.74
C ASP A 31 20.09 -4.58 -3.29
N PHE A 32 20.36 -3.45 -2.61
CA PHE A 32 19.91 -3.20 -1.25
C PHE A 32 18.38 -2.98 -1.22
N GLN A 33 17.67 -4.06 -0.96
CA GLN A 33 16.21 -4.13 -0.97
C GLN A 33 15.74 -4.98 0.22
N SER A 34 14.53 -4.76 0.70
CA SER A 34 13.96 -5.48 1.84
C SER A 34 13.96 -7.01 1.66
N ARG A 35 13.78 -7.51 0.44
CA ARG A 35 13.83 -8.95 0.13
C ARG A 35 15.22 -9.59 0.33
N ASN A 36 16.27 -8.78 0.34
CA ASN A 36 17.67 -9.23 0.51
C ASN A 36 18.16 -9.03 1.94
N VAL A 37 17.27 -8.61 2.85
CA VAL A 37 17.51 -8.50 4.28
C VAL A 37 16.69 -9.57 5.00
N MET A 38 17.38 -10.53 5.60
CA MET A 38 16.77 -11.61 6.39
C MET A 38 16.90 -11.30 7.86
N ILE A 39 15.89 -11.62 8.65
CA ILE A 39 15.97 -11.51 10.10
C ILE A 39 16.12 -12.92 10.68
N LYS A 40 17.21 -13.14 11.43
CA LYS A 40 17.47 -14.38 12.15
C LYS A 40 17.84 -14.05 13.57
N ASP A 41 17.13 -14.61 14.52
CA ASP A 41 17.34 -14.41 15.96
C ASP A 41 17.33 -12.91 16.39
N GLY A 42 16.51 -12.09 15.70
CA GLY A 42 16.41 -10.64 15.90
C GLY A 42 17.48 -9.82 15.17
N GLU A 43 18.46 -10.44 14.54
CA GLU A 43 19.57 -9.76 13.85
C GLU A 43 19.37 -9.73 12.34
N PRO A 44 19.76 -8.64 11.64
CA PRO A 44 19.67 -8.55 10.19
C PRO A 44 20.82 -9.31 9.52
N TRP A 45 20.49 -10.13 8.54
CA TRP A 45 21.42 -10.84 7.68
C TRP A 45 21.22 -10.42 6.24
N PHE A 46 22.31 -10.15 5.54
CA PHE A 46 22.30 -9.63 4.18
C PHE A 46 22.70 -10.72 3.19
N ILE A 47 21.91 -10.89 2.13
CA ILE A 47 22.14 -11.86 1.03
C ILE A 47 22.19 -11.13 -0.31
N ASP A 48 22.73 -11.78 -1.34
CA ASP A 48 22.79 -11.23 -2.72
C ASP A 48 23.73 -10.01 -2.86
N PHE A 49 24.82 -9.97 -2.08
CA PHE A 49 25.78 -8.84 -2.05
C PHE A 49 26.97 -9.00 -3.00
N GLN A 50 27.09 -10.13 -3.72
CA GLN A 50 28.20 -10.43 -4.62
C GLN A 50 28.31 -9.47 -5.81
N GLY A 51 27.24 -8.71 -6.10
CA GLY A 51 27.25 -7.63 -7.08
C GLY A 51 27.84 -6.31 -6.59
N GLY A 52 28.34 -6.27 -5.34
CA GLY A 52 28.85 -5.06 -4.70
C GLY A 52 30.01 -4.42 -5.44
N ARG A 53 30.08 -3.08 -5.40
CA ARG A 53 31.10 -2.26 -6.06
C ARG A 53 31.46 -1.04 -5.23
N LYS A 54 32.43 -0.26 -5.66
CA LYS A 54 32.68 1.09 -5.16
C LYS A 54 31.72 2.09 -5.81
N GLY A 55 31.23 3.03 -5.06
CA GLY A 55 30.38 4.11 -5.56
C GLY A 55 29.87 5.03 -4.47
N PRO A 56 29.01 5.99 -4.82
CA PRO A 56 28.55 7.04 -3.91
C PRO A 56 27.54 6.53 -2.88
N VAL A 57 27.51 7.17 -1.72
CA VAL A 57 26.68 6.83 -0.55
C VAL A 57 25.15 6.87 -0.81
N TYR A 58 24.71 7.56 -1.85
CA TYR A 58 23.29 7.83 -2.12
C TYR A 58 22.55 6.67 -2.75
N TYR A 59 23.22 5.82 -3.53
CA TYR A 59 22.57 4.83 -4.40
C TYR A 59 21.78 3.78 -3.63
N ASP A 60 22.39 3.19 -2.59
CA ASP A 60 21.73 2.15 -1.79
C ASP A 60 20.63 2.73 -0.90
N VAL A 61 20.82 3.92 -0.39
CA VAL A 61 19.79 4.69 0.35
C VAL A 61 18.57 4.94 -0.55
N ALA A 62 18.79 5.44 -1.76
CA ALA A 62 17.72 5.64 -2.73
C ALA A 62 17.03 4.31 -3.10
N SER A 63 17.78 3.22 -3.26
CA SER A 63 17.24 1.90 -3.60
C SER A 63 16.37 1.33 -2.52
N PHE A 64 16.74 1.50 -1.25
CA PHE A 64 16.02 0.93 -0.11
C PHE A 64 14.80 1.78 0.25
N LEU A 65 14.98 3.09 0.45
CA LEU A 65 13.93 3.95 0.98
C LEU A 65 12.85 4.32 -0.06
N TRP A 66 13.14 4.26 -1.37
CA TRP A 66 12.16 4.47 -2.44
C TRP A 66 11.79 3.19 -3.18
N GLN A 67 11.94 2.05 -2.52
CA GLN A 67 11.49 0.78 -3.07
C GLN A 67 9.97 0.81 -3.31
N ALA A 68 9.56 0.71 -4.57
CA ALA A 68 8.18 0.94 -4.99
C ALA A 68 7.16 0.08 -4.22
N LYS A 69 7.42 -1.22 -4.06
CA LYS A 69 6.51 -2.14 -3.34
C LYS A 69 6.51 -1.98 -1.83
N ALA A 70 7.58 -1.46 -1.24
CA ALA A 70 7.65 -1.25 0.20
C ALA A 70 6.75 -0.09 0.64
N ASN A 71 6.54 0.89 -0.27
CA ASN A 71 5.68 2.04 -0.07
C ASN A 71 5.83 2.68 1.32
N TYR A 72 7.09 2.92 1.72
CA TYR A 72 7.38 3.48 3.04
C TYR A 72 6.71 4.84 3.22
N PRO A 73 5.99 5.07 4.34
CA PRO A 73 5.48 6.39 4.68
C PRO A 73 6.59 7.45 4.72
N GLU A 74 6.26 8.68 4.42
CA GLU A 74 7.24 9.78 4.38
C GLU A 74 7.93 10.00 5.74
N ASP A 75 7.16 9.93 6.81
CA ASP A 75 7.68 10.08 8.18
C ASP A 75 8.73 9.01 8.50
N LEU A 76 8.45 7.75 8.16
CA LEU A 76 9.40 6.65 8.35
C LEU A 76 10.66 6.83 7.49
N ARG A 77 10.51 7.30 6.23
CA ARG A 77 11.68 7.60 5.39
C ARG A 77 12.56 8.69 5.99
N ASN A 78 11.94 9.74 6.52
CA ASN A 78 12.67 10.85 7.14
C ASN A 78 13.40 10.40 8.41
N GLU A 79 12.77 9.57 9.25
CA GLU A 79 13.39 8.96 10.43
C GLU A 79 14.61 8.12 10.03
N LEU A 80 14.45 7.20 9.07
CA LEU A 80 15.54 6.34 8.61
C LEU A 80 16.67 7.13 7.92
N LEU A 81 16.37 8.24 7.25
CA LEU A 81 17.39 9.13 6.70
C LEU A 81 18.17 9.85 7.79
N ALA A 82 17.50 10.29 8.84
CA ALA A 82 18.17 10.91 9.99
C ALA A 82 19.11 9.91 10.68
N ASP A 83 18.66 8.67 10.91
CA ASP A 83 19.49 7.59 11.48
C ASP A 83 20.69 7.27 10.58
N TYR A 84 20.46 7.20 9.26
CA TYR A 84 21.54 6.97 8.29
C TYR A 84 22.59 8.08 8.34
N LEU A 85 22.18 9.35 8.35
CA LEU A 85 23.09 10.49 8.43
C LEU A 85 23.87 10.50 9.75
N GLN A 86 23.22 10.17 10.86
CA GLN A 86 23.87 10.02 12.16
C GLN A 86 24.94 8.92 12.13
N ALA A 87 24.64 7.78 11.48
CA ALA A 87 25.60 6.70 11.33
C ALA A 87 26.75 7.09 10.39
N LEU A 88 26.46 7.76 9.26
CA LEU A 88 27.45 8.19 8.26
C LEU A 88 28.48 9.17 8.86
N ARG A 89 28.05 10.09 9.72
CA ARG A 89 28.92 11.05 10.43
C ARG A 89 30.01 10.41 11.30
N LYS A 90 29.87 9.13 11.65
CA LYS A 90 30.92 8.39 12.36
C LYS A 90 32.12 8.05 11.47
N TYR A 91 31.96 8.15 10.15
CA TYR A 91 32.95 7.73 9.17
C TYR A 91 33.45 8.86 8.28
N THR A 92 32.68 9.92 8.11
CA THR A 92 33.01 11.08 7.26
C THR A 92 32.26 12.33 7.70
N ASP A 93 32.79 13.51 7.36
CA ASP A 93 32.05 14.75 7.47
C ASP A 93 30.88 14.75 6.45
N VAL A 94 29.71 15.20 6.90
CA VAL A 94 28.50 15.19 6.11
C VAL A 94 27.91 16.60 6.05
N ASP A 95 27.92 17.17 4.85
CA ASP A 95 27.11 18.34 4.51
C ASP A 95 25.70 17.84 4.16
N GLU A 96 24.73 18.13 5.03
CA GLU A 96 23.35 17.66 4.86
C GLU A 96 22.67 18.28 3.64
N GLU A 97 22.86 19.56 3.38
CA GLU A 97 22.26 20.24 2.25
C GLU A 97 22.75 19.62 0.95
N HIS A 98 24.05 19.43 0.83
CA HIS A 98 24.65 18.74 -0.31
C HIS A 98 24.16 17.29 -0.41
N PHE A 99 24.08 16.57 0.71
CA PHE A 99 23.60 15.19 0.74
C PHE A 99 22.17 15.08 0.17
N PHE A 100 21.24 15.88 0.64
CA PHE A 100 19.87 15.84 0.14
C PHE A 100 19.76 16.33 -1.31
N CYS A 101 20.55 17.31 -1.69
CA CYS A 101 20.65 17.78 -3.07
C CYS A 101 21.07 16.64 -4.01
N GLN A 102 22.09 15.85 -3.65
CA GLN A 102 22.53 14.72 -4.44
C GLN A 102 21.54 13.54 -4.37
N LEU A 103 21.07 13.20 -3.20
CA LEU A 103 20.15 12.09 -3.00
C LEU A 103 18.92 12.18 -3.90
N ARG A 104 18.32 13.36 -4.09
CA ARG A 104 17.14 13.55 -4.97
C ARG A 104 17.41 13.08 -6.41
N HIS A 105 18.61 13.31 -6.95
CA HIS A 105 19.00 12.86 -8.29
C HIS A 105 19.13 11.33 -8.36
N PHE A 106 19.73 10.73 -7.34
CA PHE A 106 19.82 9.26 -7.23
C PHE A 106 18.45 8.61 -7.08
N VAL A 107 17.53 9.22 -6.33
CA VAL A 107 16.16 8.73 -6.19
C VAL A 107 15.42 8.77 -7.52
N LEU A 108 15.52 9.88 -8.28
CA LEU A 108 14.94 9.99 -9.62
C LEU A 108 15.53 8.92 -10.55
N PHE A 109 16.85 8.82 -10.61
CA PHE A 109 17.54 7.83 -11.43
C PHE A 109 17.12 6.39 -11.11
N ARG A 110 17.08 6.02 -9.82
CA ARG A 110 16.64 4.68 -9.39
C ARG A 110 15.17 4.42 -9.75
N THR A 111 14.32 5.41 -9.63
CA THR A 111 12.90 5.30 -10.02
C THR A 111 12.79 5.02 -11.52
N LEU A 112 13.58 5.70 -12.36
CA LEU A 112 13.59 5.46 -13.80
C LEU A 112 14.13 4.06 -14.15
N GLN A 113 15.20 3.60 -13.49
CA GLN A 113 15.72 2.24 -13.68
C GLN A 113 14.68 1.17 -13.33
N VAL A 114 13.95 1.36 -12.22
CA VAL A 114 12.90 0.45 -11.77
C VAL A 114 11.75 0.44 -12.76
N LEU A 115 11.30 1.62 -13.22
CA LEU A 115 10.24 1.74 -14.23
C LEU A 115 10.62 1.08 -15.55
N GLY A 116 11.85 1.29 -16.02
CA GLY A 116 12.38 0.63 -17.22
C GLY A 116 12.39 -0.90 -17.08
N ALA A 117 12.86 -1.40 -15.93
CA ALA A 117 12.87 -2.83 -15.65
C ALA A 117 11.44 -3.41 -15.56
N TYR A 118 10.50 -2.70 -14.92
CA TYR A 118 9.11 -3.13 -14.80
C TYR A 118 8.39 -3.09 -16.16
N GLY A 119 8.63 -2.05 -16.96
CA GLY A 119 8.10 -1.94 -18.31
C GLY A 119 8.59 -3.09 -19.19
N PHE A 120 9.89 -3.31 -19.26
CA PHE A 120 10.47 -4.38 -20.07
C PHE A 120 10.01 -5.77 -19.63
N ARG A 121 10.18 -6.11 -18.35
CA ARG A 121 9.82 -7.43 -17.83
C ARG A 121 8.31 -7.66 -17.78
N GLY A 122 7.52 -6.61 -17.53
CA GLY A 122 6.07 -6.69 -17.47
C GLY A 122 5.42 -6.83 -18.84
N TYR A 123 5.66 -5.85 -19.72
CA TYR A 123 4.96 -5.79 -21.00
C TYR A 123 5.65 -6.64 -22.09
N PHE A 124 6.98 -6.67 -22.12
CA PHE A 124 7.73 -7.42 -23.14
C PHE A 124 7.91 -8.90 -22.75
N GLU A 125 8.44 -9.19 -21.56
CA GLU A 125 8.57 -10.56 -21.04
C GLU A 125 7.26 -11.15 -20.49
N LYS A 126 6.16 -10.38 -20.46
CA LYS A 126 4.82 -10.79 -20.00
C LYS A 126 4.80 -11.37 -18.58
N LYS A 127 5.61 -10.82 -17.66
CA LYS A 127 5.65 -11.24 -16.26
C LYS A 127 4.68 -10.41 -15.42
N PRO A 128 3.51 -10.96 -14.97
CA PRO A 128 2.42 -10.17 -14.38
C PRO A 128 2.82 -9.40 -13.11
N HIS A 129 3.70 -9.97 -12.26
CA HIS A 129 4.12 -9.33 -11.02
C HIS A 129 4.92 -8.03 -11.22
N PHE A 130 5.57 -7.84 -12.39
CA PHE A 130 6.20 -6.57 -12.73
C PHE A 130 5.16 -5.52 -13.15
N ILE A 131 4.15 -5.93 -13.93
CA ILE A 131 3.04 -5.04 -14.31
C ILE A 131 2.32 -4.51 -13.06
N GLN A 132 2.06 -5.37 -12.09
CA GLN A 132 1.43 -5.01 -10.81
C GLN A 132 2.26 -4.00 -10.00
N SER A 133 3.57 -3.90 -10.26
CA SER A 133 4.48 -2.99 -9.55
C SER A 133 4.60 -1.62 -10.22
N VAL A 134 4.18 -1.48 -11.48
CA VAL A 134 4.25 -0.22 -12.25
C VAL A 134 3.49 0.91 -11.56
N PRO A 135 2.24 0.75 -11.07
CA PRO A 135 1.50 1.83 -10.43
C PRO A 135 2.21 2.44 -9.22
N PHE A 136 2.84 1.61 -8.38
CA PHE A 136 3.61 2.10 -7.22
C PHE A 136 4.83 2.92 -7.65
N ALA A 137 5.54 2.47 -8.69
CA ALA A 137 6.67 3.22 -9.22
C ALA A 137 6.23 4.53 -9.90
N ILE A 138 5.09 4.56 -10.59
CA ILE A 138 4.49 5.77 -11.15
C ILE A 138 4.06 6.74 -10.03
N ASN A 139 3.53 6.23 -8.93
CA ASN A 139 3.17 7.07 -7.79
C ASN A 139 4.43 7.71 -7.15
N ASN A 140 5.49 6.94 -6.93
CA ASN A 140 6.78 7.48 -6.48
C ASN A 140 7.27 8.58 -7.45
N LEU A 141 7.20 8.34 -8.76
CA LEU A 141 7.60 9.33 -9.75
C LEU A 141 6.76 10.61 -9.68
N ARG A 142 5.43 10.51 -9.48
CA ARG A 142 4.57 11.68 -9.29
C ARG A 142 4.98 12.51 -8.08
N GLN A 143 5.31 11.86 -6.96
CA GLN A 143 5.76 12.57 -5.76
C GLN A 143 7.10 13.28 -6.01
N LEU A 144 8.05 12.61 -6.67
CA LEU A 144 9.35 13.21 -7.02
C LEU A 144 9.21 14.41 -7.93
N LEU A 145 8.30 14.36 -8.91
CA LEU A 145 8.08 15.43 -9.89
C LEU A 145 7.30 16.63 -9.33
N LYS A 146 6.90 16.61 -8.05
CA LYS A 146 6.46 17.82 -7.33
C LYS A 146 7.62 18.78 -7.09
N ASN A 147 8.84 18.27 -7.03
CA ASN A 147 10.05 19.06 -6.97
C ASN A 147 10.52 19.43 -8.38
N ASP A 148 11.21 20.56 -8.49
CA ASP A 148 11.82 20.98 -9.75
C ASP A 148 13.20 20.37 -9.92
N TYR A 149 13.48 19.93 -11.16
CA TYR A 149 14.80 19.45 -11.62
C TYR A 149 15.23 20.33 -12.81
N PRO A 150 15.74 21.55 -12.55
CA PRO A 150 16.12 22.48 -13.62
C PRO A 150 17.23 21.93 -14.52
N GLU A 151 17.96 20.94 -14.05
CA GLU A 151 19.03 20.27 -14.77
C GLU A 151 18.48 19.43 -15.94
N TYR A 152 17.24 18.89 -15.82
CA TYR A 152 16.63 17.96 -16.77
C TYR A 152 15.22 18.40 -17.19
N PRO A 153 15.04 19.58 -17.76
CA PRO A 153 13.72 20.17 -17.95
C PRO A 153 12.86 19.39 -18.96
N TYR A 154 13.48 18.86 -20.00
CA TYR A 154 12.77 18.10 -21.02
C TYR A 154 12.39 16.69 -20.53
N LEU A 155 13.32 16.00 -19.88
CA LEU A 155 13.04 14.71 -19.23
C LEU A 155 11.87 14.84 -18.24
N CYS A 156 11.87 15.86 -17.38
CA CYS A 156 10.78 16.07 -16.43
C CYS A 156 9.45 16.38 -17.10
N ALA A 157 9.44 17.09 -18.22
CA ALA A 157 8.22 17.35 -19.00
C ALA A 157 7.64 16.03 -19.55
N VAL A 158 8.49 15.18 -20.15
CA VAL A 158 8.11 13.85 -20.67
C VAL A 158 7.60 12.97 -19.54
N LEU A 159 8.25 12.97 -18.38
CA LEU A 159 7.84 12.15 -17.24
C LEU A 159 6.51 12.63 -16.62
N ARG A 160 6.26 13.94 -16.56
CA ARG A 160 4.96 14.49 -16.12
C ARG A 160 3.84 14.06 -17.08
N GLU A 161 4.07 14.12 -18.39
CA GLU A 161 3.11 13.61 -19.37
C GLU A 161 2.87 12.09 -19.19
N LEU A 162 3.93 11.31 -19.04
CA LEU A 162 3.86 9.86 -18.80
C LEU A 162 3.00 9.56 -17.56
N THR A 163 3.24 10.24 -16.44
CA THR A 163 2.46 10.02 -15.21
C THR A 163 1.02 10.48 -15.31
N GLY A 164 0.70 11.35 -16.28
CA GLY A 164 -0.63 11.85 -16.59
C GLY A 164 -1.48 10.92 -17.44
N LEU A 165 -0.90 9.89 -18.07
CA LEU A 165 -1.63 8.97 -18.93
C LEU A 165 -2.76 8.25 -18.18
N THR A 166 -3.94 8.17 -18.81
CA THR A 166 -5.16 7.58 -18.23
C THR A 166 -4.96 6.15 -17.76
N GLN A 167 -4.19 5.37 -18.51
CA GLN A 167 -3.87 3.99 -18.14
C GLN A 167 -3.19 3.85 -16.77
N PHE A 168 -2.44 4.88 -16.32
CA PHE A 168 -1.79 4.89 -15.01
C PHE A 168 -2.63 5.57 -13.92
N ARG A 169 -3.67 6.33 -14.28
CA ARG A 169 -4.63 6.91 -13.33
C ARG A 169 -5.67 5.86 -12.91
N ASP A 170 -6.23 5.15 -13.89
CA ASP A 170 -7.26 4.14 -13.65
C ASP A 170 -6.69 2.86 -13.02
N ASP A 171 -5.42 2.53 -13.31
CA ASP A 171 -4.78 1.31 -12.81
C ASP A 171 -4.53 1.31 -11.29
N ILE A 172 -4.32 2.46 -10.67
CA ILE A 172 -4.15 2.54 -9.21
C ILE A 172 -5.48 2.22 -8.52
N GLN A 173 -6.56 2.84 -8.97
CA GLN A 173 -7.89 2.59 -8.37
C GLN A 173 -8.43 1.19 -8.71
N LYS A 174 -8.19 0.68 -9.92
CA LYS A 174 -8.64 -0.67 -10.33
C LYS A 174 -7.81 -1.83 -9.76
N ARG A 175 -6.60 -1.57 -9.25
CA ARG A 175 -5.69 -2.59 -8.70
C ARG A 175 -5.52 -2.53 -7.20
N MET A 176 -6.22 -1.61 -6.53
CA MET A 176 -6.28 -1.61 -5.08
C MET A 176 -7.23 -2.71 -4.61
N LEU A 177 -6.87 -3.36 -3.53
CA LEU A 177 -7.78 -4.30 -2.89
C LEU A 177 -9.02 -3.54 -2.42
N GLU A 178 -10.17 -3.89 -2.99
CA GLU A 178 -11.47 -3.49 -2.52
C GLU A 178 -12.05 -4.62 -1.66
N VAL A 179 -12.34 -4.31 -0.40
CA VAL A 179 -12.96 -5.25 0.52
C VAL A 179 -14.46 -4.90 0.61
N LYS A 180 -15.29 -5.79 0.05
CA LYS A 180 -16.74 -5.66 0.16
C LYS A 180 -17.22 -6.30 1.44
N ILE A 181 -17.85 -5.53 2.32
CA ILE A 181 -18.38 -6.00 3.59
C ILE A 181 -19.91 -5.87 3.58
N VAL A 182 -20.60 -6.96 3.88
CA VAL A 182 -22.08 -6.97 3.84
C VAL A 182 -22.66 -7.52 5.14
N SER A 183 -23.53 -6.76 5.80
CA SER A 183 -24.40 -7.31 6.84
C SER A 183 -25.71 -7.80 6.26
N PHE A 184 -26.19 -8.98 6.69
CA PHE A 184 -27.37 -9.60 6.11
C PHE A 184 -28.22 -10.41 7.10
N ALA A 185 -29.48 -10.67 6.72
CA ALA A 185 -30.39 -11.58 7.40
C ALA A 185 -30.32 -12.98 6.79
N TYR A 186 -30.02 -14.03 7.58
CA TYR A 186 -30.07 -15.41 7.10
C TYR A 186 -31.43 -15.80 6.51
N LYS A 187 -32.53 -15.21 7.02
CA LYS A 187 -33.87 -15.43 6.47
C LYS A 187 -34.03 -14.99 5.01
N LYS A 188 -33.17 -14.08 4.53
CA LYS A 188 -33.19 -13.56 3.15
C LYS A 188 -32.05 -14.13 2.30
N GLY A 189 -31.29 -15.08 2.81
CA GLY A 189 -30.20 -15.74 2.13
C GLY A 189 -28.86 -15.01 2.21
N ILE A 190 -27.79 -15.75 1.97
CA ILE A 190 -26.41 -15.24 1.93
C ILE A 190 -26.23 -14.36 0.68
N PRO A 191 -25.56 -13.19 0.80
CA PRO A 191 -25.28 -12.33 -0.35
C PRO A 191 -24.38 -13.03 -1.37
N ASN A 192 -24.64 -12.79 -2.65
CA ASN A 192 -23.78 -13.24 -3.73
C ASN A 192 -22.56 -12.32 -3.88
N ASP A 193 -21.42 -12.89 -4.27
CA ASP A 193 -20.23 -12.14 -4.62
C ASP A 193 -20.35 -11.59 -6.06
N PRO A 194 -20.41 -10.25 -6.24
CA PRO A 194 -20.52 -9.65 -7.57
C PRO A 194 -19.22 -9.69 -8.37
N SER A 195 -18.07 -9.98 -7.72
CA SER A 195 -16.77 -10.02 -8.39
C SER A 195 -16.59 -11.22 -9.33
N GLY A 196 -17.45 -12.24 -9.19
CA GLY A 196 -17.33 -13.51 -9.92
C GLY A 196 -16.28 -14.46 -9.36
N ASN A 197 -15.61 -14.13 -8.25
CA ASN A 197 -14.60 -14.99 -7.61
C ASN A 197 -15.20 -16.11 -6.74
N GLY A 198 -16.52 -16.17 -6.62
CA GLY A 198 -17.22 -17.25 -5.95
C GLY A 198 -17.43 -17.08 -4.45
N GLY A 199 -17.26 -15.89 -3.91
CA GLY A 199 -17.53 -15.56 -2.51
C GLY A 199 -16.29 -15.22 -1.68
N GLY A 200 -16.42 -15.34 -0.38
CA GLY A 200 -15.39 -15.01 0.61
C GLY A 200 -15.80 -15.51 1.99
N PHE A 201 -15.50 -14.73 3.02
CA PHE A 201 -15.89 -15.08 4.38
C PHE A 201 -17.38 -14.85 4.64
N VAL A 202 -18.00 -15.81 5.35
CA VAL A 202 -19.37 -15.65 5.88
C VAL A 202 -19.32 -15.97 7.36
N PHE A 203 -19.45 -14.95 8.20
CA PHE A 203 -19.44 -15.08 9.65
C PHE A 203 -20.86 -15.10 10.20
N ASP A 204 -21.15 -16.09 11.07
CA ASP A 204 -22.43 -16.25 11.70
C ASP A 204 -22.45 -15.61 13.09
N CYS A 205 -23.16 -14.51 13.22
CA CYS A 205 -23.31 -13.77 14.48
C CYS A 205 -24.46 -14.28 15.35
N ARG A 206 -25.12 -15.41 15.01
CA ARG A 206 -26.31 -15.87 15.75
C ARG A 206 -26.00 -16.45 17.13
N ALA A 207 -24.78 -16.89 17.37
CA ALA A 207 -24.34 -17.36 18.68
C ALA A 207 -24.25 -16.24 19.73
N ILE A 208 -23.98 -14.99 19.29
CA ILE A 208 -23.84 -13.83 20.16
C ILE A 208 -25.20 -13.43 20.77
N ASN A 209 -25.20 -12.90 21.97
CA ASN A 209 -26.39 -12.42 22.67
C ASN A 209 -27.24 -11.49 21.78
N ASN A 210 -28.58 -11.68 21.83
CA ASN A 210 -29.48 -11.09 20.85
C ASN A 210 -30.31 -9.93 21.41
N PRO A 211 -30.03 -8.66 21.07
CA PRO A 211 -30.85 -7.52 21.47
C PRO A 211 -32.31 -7.65 21.01
N GLY A 212 -32.56 -8.27 19.86
CA GLY A 212 -33.91 -8.45 19.31
C GLY A 212 -34.83 -9.36 20.10
N LYS A 213 -34.42 -9.92 21.25
CA LYS A 213 -35.28 -10.58 22.23
C LYS A 213 -36.03 -9.57 23.11
N TYR A 214 -35.62 -8.33 23.12
CA TYR A 214 -36.13 -7.27 24.00
C TYR A 214 -36.80 -6.20 23.17
N GLU A 215 -38.07 -5.93 23.44
CA GLU A 215 -38.92 -4.98 22.70
C GLU A 215 -38.31 -3.58 22.61
N ARG A 216 -37.60 -3.16 23.66
CA ARG A 216 -36.92 -1.86 23.73
C ARG A 216 -35.89 -1.61 22.64
N TYR A 217 -35.38 -2.66 21.99
CA TYR A 217 -34.35 -2.54 20.93
C TYR A 217 -34.91 -2.75 19.51
N ASN A 218 -36.21 -3.03 19.35
CA ASN A 218 -36.80 -3.35 18.05
C ASN A 218 -36.68 -2.23 17.00
N HIS A 219 -36.60 -0.98 17.45
CA HIS A 219 -36.50 0.19 16.57
C HIS A 219 -35.07 0.66 16.33
N PHE A 220 -34.10 0.05 16.99
CA PHE A 220 -32.67 0.35 16.86
C PHE A 220 -31.96 -0.65 15.98
N THR A 221 -30.79 -0.26 15.48
CA THR A 221 -29.88 -1.10 14.69
C THR A 221 -28.58 -1.33 15.44
N GLY A 222 -27.66 -2.09 14.86
CA GLY A 222 -26.31 -2.26 15.39
C GLY A 222 -25.42 -1.01 15.33
N LEU A 223 -25.91 0.10 14.76
CA LEU A 223 -25.23 1.40 14.73
C LEU A 223 -25.70 2.35 15.84
N ASP A 224 -26.74 1.99 16.58
CA ASP A 224 -27.35 2.86 17.58
C ASP A 224 -26.78 2.55 18.97
N GLU A 225 -26.42 3.61 19.72
CA GLU A 225 -25.81 3.55 21.06
C GLU A 225 -26.45 2.55 22.02
N PRO A 226 -27.82 2.46 22.17
CA PRO A 226 -28.41 1.50 23.10
C PRO A 226 -28.12 0.04 22.74
N VAL A 227 -27.99 -0.27 21.44
CA VAL A 227 -27.69 -1.62 20.95
C VAL A 227 -26.20 -1.90 21.04
N ILE A 228 -25.35 -0.93 20.73
CA ILE A 228 -23.90 -1.00 20.88
C ILE A 228 -23.56 -1.36 22.33
N HIS A 229 -24.06 -0.57 23.28
CA HIS A 229 -23.84 -0.80 24.71
C HIS A 229 -24.29 -2.19 25.17
N PHE A 230 -25.49 -2.64 24.74
CA PHE A 230 -25.98 -4.00 25.04
C PHE A 230 -25.05 -5.10 24.50
N LEU A 231 -24.54 -4.93 23.28
CA LEU A 231 -23.68 -5.94 22.63
C LEU A 231 -22.29 -6.02 23.25
N GLU A 232 -21.79 -4.92 23.80
CA GLU A 232 -20.47 -4.83 24.43
C GLU A 232 -20.47 -5.24 25.90
N GLU A 233 -21.63 -5.17 26.59
CA GLU A 233 -21.75 -5.34 28.04
C GLU A 233 -21.22 -6.70 28.55
N ASP A 234 -21.45 -7.79 27.82
CA ASP A 234 -20.99 -9.14 28.19
C ASP A 234 -19.67 -9.56 27.53
N GLY A 235 -19.14 -8.74 26.61
CA GLY A 235 -17.89 -8.98 25.90
C GLY A 235 -17.94 -10.05 24.81
N GLU A 236 -19.07 -10.74 24.59
CA GLU A 236 -19.18 -11.83 23.59
C GLU A 236 -18.89 -11.32 22.17
N ILE A 237 -19.45 -10.15 21.79
CA ILE A 237 -19.26 -9.59 20.45
C ILE A 237 -17.83 -9.10 20.25
N THR A 238 -17.22 -8.54 21.27
CA THR A 238 -15.83 -8.06 21.25
C THR A 238 -14.88 -9.23 21.04
N GLN A 239 -15.03 -10.29 21.81
CA GLN A 239 -14.23 -11.51 21.66
C GLN A 239 -14.41 -12.15 20.28
N PHE A 240 -15.66 -12.20 19.77
CA PHE A 240 -15.93 -12.68 18.43
C PHE A 240 -15.18 -11.87 17.37
N LEU A 241 -15.22 -10.54 17.45
CA LEU A 241 -14.53 -9.67 16.51
C LEU A 241 -13.00 -9.80 16.58
N GLU A 242 -12.39 -9.99 17.74
CA GLU A 242 -10.96 -10.24 17.87
C GLU A 242 -10.51 -11.49 17.07
N HIS A 243 -11.30 -12.56 17.12
CA HIS A 243 -11.03 -13.74 16.32
C HIS A 243 -11.22 -13.49 14.81
N VAL A 244 -12.27 -12.75 14.45
CA VAL A 244 -12.53 -12.35 13.06
C VAL A 244 -11.39 -11.49 12.53
N TYR A 245 -10.94 -10.49 13.29
CA TYR A 245 -9.81 -9.64 12.91
C TYR A 245 -8.55 -10.47 12.65
N THR A 246 -8.24 -11.42 13.53
CA THR A 246 -7.06 -12.29 13.36
C THR A 246 -7.07 -13.05 12.03
N ILE A 247 -8.21 -13.62 11.67
CA ILE A 247 -8.37 -14.41 10.43
C ILE A 247 -8.35 -13.50 9.20
N VAL A 248 -9.12 -12.41 9.25
CA VAL A 248 -9.30 -11.50 8.12
C VAL A 248 -8.02 -10.71 7.83
N ASP A 249 -7.34 -10.21 8.86
CA ASP A 249 -6.08 -9.48 8.72
C ASP A 249 -5.01 -10.31 8.01
N ALA A 250 -4.88 -11.59 8.37
CA ALA A 250 -3.96 -12.50 7.70
C ALA A 250 -4.28 -12.64 6.21
N SER A 251 -5.57 -12.67 5.86
CA SER A 251 -6.04 -12.78 4.48
C SER A 251 -5.84 -11.49 3.72
N VAL A 252 -6.21 -10.33 4.29
CA VAL A 252 -6.02 -9.00 3.68
C VAL A 252 -4.54 -8.76 3.40
N LYS A 253 -3.66 -9.01 4.38
CA LYS A 253 -2.22 -8.91 4.19
C LYS A 253 -1.75 -9.76 3.01
N ARG A 254 -2.21 -11.01 2.94
CA ARG A 254 -1.81 -11.93 1.86
C ARG A 254 -2.38 -11.52 0.51
N TYR A 255 -3.59 -10.95 0.47
CA TYR A 255 -4.20 -10.41 -0.75
C TYR A 255 -3.42 -9.20 -1.27
N LEU A 256 -3.02 -8.28 -0.39
CA LEU A 256 -2.15 -7.14 -0.72
C LEU A 256 -0.80 -7.62 -1.26
N ASP A 257 -0.15 -8.58 -0.59
CA ASP A 257 1.14 -9.14 -1.04
C ASP A 257 1.06 -9.78 -2.44
N ARG A 258 -0.10 -10.38 -2.77
CA ARG A 258 -0.33 -11.05 -4.06
C ARG A 258 -0.93 -10.14 -5.13
N GLY A 259 -1.32 -8.92 -4.79
CA GLY A 259 -1.97 -7.98 -5.70
C GLY A 259 -3.37 -8.42 -6.11
N PHE A 260 -4.13 -9.09 -5.22
CA PHE A 260 -5.54 -9.37 -5.42
C PHE A 260 -6.36 -8.09 -5.25
N THR A 261 -7.45 -7.99 -6.01
CA THR A 261 -8.21 -6.74 -6.11
C THR A 261 -9.57 -6.79 -5.43
N ASN A 262 -10.05 -7.98 -5.05
CA ASN A 262 -11.36 -8.15 -4.44
C ASN A 262 -11.33 -9.15 -3.30
N LEU A 263 -11.99 -8.82 -2.20
CA LEU A 263 -12.28 -9.72 -1.09
C LEU A 263 -13.70 -9.41 -0.60
N MET A 264 -14.54 -10.44 -0.48
CA MET A 264 -15.87 -10.28 0.10
C MET A 264 -15.95 -10.88 1.49
N ILE A 265 -16.59 -10.17 2.42
CA ILE A 265 -16.80 -10.59 3.80
C ILE A 265 -18.26 -10.29 4.17
N SER A 266 -18.96 -11.28 4.70
CA SER A 266 -20.36 -11.15 5.04
C SER A 266 -20.61 -11.52 6.49
N PHE A 267 -21.44 -10.73 7.19
CA PHE A 267 -21.88 -11.03 8.55
C PHE A 267 -23.38 -11.28 8.57
N GLY A 268 -23.78 -12.45 9.06
CA GLY A 268 -25.16 -12.84 9.11
C GLY A 268 -25.71 -12.96 10.54
N CYS A 269 -26.90 -12.42 10.77
CA CYS A 269 -27.69 -12.77 11.96
C CYS A 269 -29.13 -13.10 11.55
N THR A 270 -30.01 -13.39 12.50
CA THR A 270 -31.39 -13.85 12.18
C THR A 270 -32.16 -12.80 11.37
N GLY A 271 -32.16 -11.56 11.82
CA GLY A 271 -32.92 -10.45 11.22
C GLY A 271 -32.07 -9.42 10.43
N GLY A 272 -30.74 -9.53 10.46
CA GLY A 272 -29.86 -8.60 9.78
C GLY A 272 -29.85 -7.17 10.34
N GLN A 273 -30.29 -6.97 11.60
CA GLN A 273 -30.54 -5.64 12.15
C GLN A 273 -29.53 -5.17 13.22
N HIS A 274 -29.06 -6.08 14.08
CA HIS A 274 -28.23 -5.70 15.24
C HIS A 274 -26.82 -6.26 15.13
N ARG A 275 -26.59 -7.51 15.51
CA ARG A 275 -25.27 -8.17 15.61
C ARG A 275 -24.47 -8.15 14.33
N SER A 276 -25.08 -8.47 13.18
CA SER A 276 -24.42 -8.45 11.89
C SER A 276 -24.04 -7.03 11.43
N VAL A 277 -24.90 -6.04 11.74
CA VAL A 277 -24.65 -4.63 11.41
C VAL A 277 -23.47 -4.12 12.22
N TYR A 278 -23.49 -4.30 13.54
CA TYR A 278 -22.39 -3.95 14.43
C TYR A 278 -21.07 -4.58 13.95
N SER A 279 -21.07 -5.90 13.73
CA SER A 279 -19.84 -6.62 13.34
C SER A 279 -19.28 -6.17 11.98
N ALA A 280 -20.16 -5.90 11.00
CA ALA A 280 -19.77 -5.42 9.69
C ALA A 280 -19.15 -4.01 9.74
N GLN A 281 -19.76 -3.10 10.52
CA GLN A 281 -19.28 -1.74 10.72
C GLN A 281 -17.87 -1.74 11.35
N HIS A 282 -17.71 -2.45 12.46
CA HIS A 282 -16.44 -2.48 13.18
C HIS A 282 -15.31 -3.15 12.38
N LEU A 283 -15.61 -4.19 11.56
CA LEU A 283 -14.60 -4.75 10.67
C LEU A 283 -14.22 -3.75 9.56
N ALA A 284 -15.17 -3.01 9.01
CA ALA A 284 -14.90 -2.01 7.98
C ALA A 284 -13.94 -0.93 8.49
N GLU A 285 -14.22 -0.38 9.65
CA GLU A 285 -13.39 0.63 10.32
C GLU A 285 -11.99 0.07 10.66
N HIS A 286 -11.92 -1.15 11.20
CA HIS A 286 -10.67 -1.83 11.53
C HIS A 286 -9.76 -2.01 10.31
N LEU A 287 -10.30 -2.55 9.21
CA LEU A 287 -9.51 -2.81 8.02
C LEU A 287 -9.07 -1.54 7.32
N HIS A 288 -9.95 -0.53 7.29
CA HIS A 288 -9.60 0.77 6.73
C HIS A 288 -8.48 1.45 7.54
N ALA A 289 -8.62 1.49 8.87
CA ALA A 289 -7.61 2.09 9.75
C ALA A 289 -6.26 1.35 9.69
N LYS A 290 -6.28 0.01 9.62
CA LYS A 290 -5.08 -0.82 9.71
C LYS A 290 -4.32 -0.97 8.40
N PHE A 291 -5.04 -1.11 7.29
CA PHE A 291 -4.46 -1.44 5.98
C PHE A 291 -4.64 -0.33 4.93
N GLY A 292 -5.44 0.69 5.21
CA GLY A 292 -5.75 1.75 4.25
C GLY A 292 -6.46 1.26 2.98
N VAL A 293 -7.06 0.07 2.99
CA VAL A 293 -7.74 -0.50 1.84
C VAL A 293 -9.09 0.18 1.60
N LYS A 294 -9.54 0.16 0.34
CA LYS A 294 -10.89 0.61 0.01
C LYS A 294 -11.91 -0.37 0.58
N ILE A 295 -12.93 0.14 1.28
CA ILE A 295 -14.04 -0.64 1.79
C ILE A 295 -15.34 -0.22 1.12
N ASP A 296 -16.09 -1.19 0.61
CA ASP A 296 -17.49 -1.05 0.20
C ASP A 296 -18.35 -1.77 1.25
N LEU A 297 -18.93 -1.00 2.18
CA LEU A 297 -19.76 -1.51 3.26
C LEU A 297 -21.24 -1.36 2.92
N THR A 298 -21.98 -2.47 2.97
CA THR A 298 -23.43 -2.49 2.76
C THR A 298 -24.13 -3.13 3.95
N HIS A 299 -25.04 -2.38 4.60
CA HIS A 299 -26.02 -2.94 5.53
C HIS A 299 -27.32 -3.24 4.77
N ARG A 300 -27.43 -4.46 4.25
CA ARG A 300 -28.46 -4.83 3.28
C ARG A 300 -29.89 -4.60 3.77
N GLU A 301 -30.18 -4.88 5.02
CA GLU A 301 -31.54 -4.79 5.55
C GLU A 301 -31.93 -3.37 5.98
N GLN A 302 -30.97 -2.47 6.12
CA GLN A 302 -31.15 -1.04 6.43
C GLN A 302 -31.09 -0.17 5.17
N ASN A 303 -30.69 -0.70 4.02
CA ASN A 303 -30.39 0.05 2.80
C ASN A 303 -29.34 1.16 3.04
N ILE A 304 -28.32 0.86 3.83
CA ILE A 304 -27.20 1.77 4.11
C ILE A 304 -25.99 1.28 3.32
N GLU A 305 -25.39 2.18 2.57
CA GLU A 305 -24.13 1.97 1.85
C GLU A 305 -23.12 3.02 2.29
N GLN A 306 -21.89 2.60 2.57
CA GLN A 306 -20.79 3.45 2.98
C GLN A 306 -19.54 3.06 2.19
N ILE A 307 -18.81 4.05 1.70
CA ILE A 307 -17.53 3.84 1.01
C ILE A 307 -16.43 4.51 1.84
N PHE A 308 -15.42 3.74 2.20
CA PHE A 308 -14.18 4.23 2.78
C PHE A 308 -13.15 4.19 1.66
N ASP A 309 -12.76 5.36 1.17
CA ASP A 309 -11.76 5.45 0.12
C ASP A 309 -10.40 5.02 0.64
N ALA A 310 -9.60 4.39 -0.23
CA ALA A 310 -8.29 3.94 0.17
C ALA A 310 -7.39 5.11 0.58
N ILE A 311 -6.59 4.89 1.63
CA ILE A 311 -5.57 5.84 2.07
C ILE A 311 -4.35 5.65 1.16
N LEU A 312 -4.06 6.66 0.31
CA LEU A 312 -2.99 6.67 -0.69
C LEU A 312 -1.65 7.08 -0.09
#